data_0fe1a13957dafb6bd8e954937b987339
#
_entry.id   0fe1a13957dafb6bd8e954937b987339
#
_cell.length_a   1.000
_cell.length_b   1.000
_cell.length_c   1.000
_cell.angle_alpha   90.00
_cell.angle_beta   90.00
_cell.angle_gamma   90.00
#
_symmetry.space_group_name_H-M   'P 1'
#
loop_
_entity.id
_entity.type
_entity.pdbx_description
1 polymer ?
#
loop_
_entity_poly.entity_id
_entity_poly.type
_entity_poly.pdbx_seq_one_letter_code
_entity_poly.pdbx_strand_id
1 'polypeptide(L)'
;MPARAQPRAHPLYDRMKELDERLAACASLVGGRFVCDVGTDHGKLPAFLLRAGICDRAICADMRKKPLSSARMTMDGYGISDKVLFVLSDGLDDVPLEGVTDIVIAGLGGEQMANIITRDMRTRDPSLHLVLQPMKRPEHLRKELYRAGFDLVEEHGVKAAGHLYSVMSWYYRGTPADPSIKAFTGALDPRRELDAAYLADRVTRLERAALGMREQNPDGAEEILEMTQRIRREIL
;
A
#
# COMPACT_ATOMS: atom_id res chain seq x y z
N MET A 1 -14.73 -2.14 -45.22
CA MET A 1 -14.74 -1.83 -43.78
C MET A 1 -13.30 -1.87 -43.29
N PRO A 2 -12.70 -0.78 -42.81
CA PRO A 2 -11.33 -0.83 -42.31
C PRO A 2 -11.31 -1.51 -40.91
N ALA A 3 -10.39 -2.43 -40.74
CA ALA A 3 -10.15 -3.14 -39.49
C ALA A 3 -9.84 -2.13 -38.37
N ARG A 4 -10.56 -2.26 -37.24
CA ARG A 4 -10.24 -1.51 -35.99
C ARG A 4 -8.82 -1.89 -35.55
N ALA A 5 -7.94 -0.91 -35.59
CA ALA A 5 -6.61 -1.04 -34.99
C ALA A 5 -6.77 -1.33 -33.50
N GLN A 6 -6.25 -2.45 -33.03
CA GLN A 6 -6.13 -2.74 -31.61
C GLN A 6 -5.23 -1.68 -30.98
N PRO A 7 -5.58 -1.12 -29.78
CA PRO A 7 -4.70 -0.20 -29.10
C PRO A 7 -3.37 -0.91 -28.84
N ARG A 8 -2.28 -0.33 -29.32
CA ARG A 8 -0.91 -0.81 -29.02
C ARG A 8 -0.74 -0.77 -27.51
N ALA A 9 -0.53 -1.92 -26.90
CA ALA A 9 -0.21 -2.01 -25.47
C ALA A 9 0.97 -1.07 -25.18
N HIS A 10 0.78 -0.19 -24.18
CA HIS A 10 1.82 0.77 -23.79
C HIS A 10 3.02 -0.03 -23.28
N PRO A 11 4.28 0.26 -23.71
CA PRO A 11 5.48 -0.51 -23.31
C PRO A 11 5.63 -0.70 -21.80
N LEU A 12 5.09 0.21 -20.99
CA LEU A 12 5.03 0.13 -19.54
C LEU A 12 4.12 -1.02 -19.06
N TYR A 13 2.98 -1.25 -19.71
CA TYR A 13 2.01 -2.28 -19.31
C TYR A 13 2.58 -3.71 -19.47
N ASP A 14 3.34 -3.98 -20.54
CA ASP A 14 3.96 -5.29 -20.74
C ASP A 14 5.10 -5.55 -19.74
N ARG A 15 5.80 -4.52 -19.28
CA ARG A 15 6.83 -4.62 -18.23
C ARG A 15 6.24 -4.84 -16.85
N MET A 16 5.04 -4.35 -16.55
CA MET A 16 4.36 -4.56 -15.26
C MET A 16 4.07 -6.04 -14.98
N LYS A 17 4.04 -6.91 -16.00
CA LYS A 17 3.92 -8.37 -15.82
C LYS A 17 5.11 -9.02 -15.09
N GLU A 18 6.23 -8.30 -14.90
CA GLU A 18 7.36 -8.75 -14.09
C GLU A 18 7.08 -8.66 -12.57
N LEU A 19 6.08 -7.87 -12.18
CA LEU A 19 5.60 -7.73 -10.81
C LEU A 19 4.33 -8.54 -10.59
N ASP A 20 4.09 -8.98 -9.35
CA ASP A 20 2.75 -9.41 -9.00
C ASP A 20 1.78 -8.21 -9.03
N GLU A 21 0.49 -8.50 -9.11
CA GLU A 21 -0.55 -7.48 -9.32
C GLU A 21 -0.58 -6.43 -8.19
N ARG A 22 -0.19 -6.80 -6.95
CA ARG A 22 -0.12 -5.88 -5.80
C ARG A 22 1.01 -4.87 -5.97
N LEU A 23 2.20 -5.36 -6.33
CA LEU A 23 3.37 -4.51 -6.58
C LEU A 23 3.19 -3.67 -7.84
N ALA A 24 2.53 -4.23 -8.87
CA ALA A 24 2.16 -3.47 -10.07
C ALA A 24 1.21 -2.30 -9.74
N ALA A 25 0.22 -2.53 -8.87
CA ALA A 25 -0.66 -1.46 -8.41
C ALA A 25 0.08 -0.44 -7.54
N CYS A 26 1.02 -0.85 -6.67
CA CYS A 26 1.88 0.10 -5.97
C CYS A 26 2.70 0.94 -6.96
N ALA A 27 3.30 0.31 -7.96
CA ALA A 27 4.09 1.01 -8.98
C ALA A 27 3.27 2.05 -9.76
N SER A 28 1.97 1.80 -9.99
CA SER A 28 1.08 2.74 -10.71
C SER A 28 0.75 4.00 -9.91
N LEU A 29 0.87 3.96 -8.58
CA LEU A 29 0.64 5.11 -7.70
C LEU A 29 1.91 5.93 -7.45
N VAL A 30 3.11 5.38 -7.68
CA VAL A 30 4.37 6.12 -7.51
C VAL A 30 4.45 7.24 -8.54
N GLY A 31 4.63 8.47 -8.06
CA GLY A 31 4.69 9.66 -8.90
C GLY A 31 6.01 10.43 -8.84
N GLY A 32 6.83 10.16 -7.85
CA GLY A 32 8.06 10.89 -7.60
C GLY A 32 9.32 10.22 -8.16
N ARG A 33 10.45 10.92 -8.00
CA ARG A 33 11.71 10.52 -8.65
C ARG A 33 12.70 9.82 -7.72
N PHE A 34 12.47 9.87 -6.41
CA PHE A 34 13.31 9.18 -5.42
C PHE A 34 12.44 8.37 -4.46
N VAL A 35 12.47 7.06 -4.61
CA VAL A 35 11.56 6.12 -3.93
C VAL A 35 12.28 5.37 -2.83
N CYS A 36 11.66 5.27 -1.65
CA CYS A 36 12.07 4.39 -0.56
C CYS A 36 11.11 3.20 -0.48
N ASP A 37 11.61 1.98 -0.67
CA ASP A 37 10.87 0.72 -0.55
C ASP A 37 11.22 0.05 0.78
N VAL A 38 10.27 0.05 1.71
CA VAL A 38 10.44 -0.48 3.09
C VAL A 38 9.89 -1.90 3.16
N GLY A 39 10.75 -2.84 3.59
CA GLY A 39 10.48 -4.27 3.49
C GLY A 39 10.69 -4.76 2.06
N THR A 40 11.77 -4.29 1.43
CA THR A 40 12.02 -4.43 -0.01
C THR A 40 12.15 -5.87 -0.52
N ASP A 41 12.40 -6.83 0.38
CA ASP A 41 12.57 -8.25 0.09
C ASP A 41 13.58 -8.51 -1.05
N HIS A 42 13.13 -8.86 -2.24
CA HIS A 42 13.97 -9.08 -3.42
C HIS A 42 14.24 -7.84 -4.26
N GLY A 43 13.78 -6.66 -3.86
CA GLY A 43 13.96 -5.40 -4.60
C GLY A 43 13.23 -5.33 -5.94
N LYS A 44 12.20 -6.15 -6.15
CA LYS A 44 11.48 -6.23 -7.42
C LYS A 44 10.82 -4.91 -7.81
N LEU A 45 10.16 -4.26 -6.85
CA LEU A 45 9.47 -2.99 -7.10
C LEU A 45 10.45 -1.87 -7.48
N PRO A 46 11.48 -1.54 -6.68
CA PRO A 46 12.43 -0.49 -7.05
C PRO A 46 13.22 -0.83 -8.32
N ALA A 47 13.55 -2.11 -8.59
CA ALA A 47 14.17 -2.50 -9.85
C ALA A 47 13.27 -2.19 -11.05
N PHE A 48 11.98 -2.49 -10.95
CA PHE A 48 10.99 -2.15 -11.98
C PHE A 48 10.91 -0.63 -12.19
N LEU A 49 10.76 0.16 -11.10
CA LEU A 49 10.60 1.62 -11.16
C LEU A 49 11.81 2.29 -11.83
N LEU A 50 13.03 1.87 -11.47
CA LEU A 50 14.28 2.38 -12.06
C LEU A 50 14.41 2.01 -13.55
N ARG A 51 14.14 0.76 -13.92
CA ARG A 51 14.22 0.28 -15.31
C ARG A 51 13.14 0.90 -16.21
N ALA A 52 11.98 1.17 -15.64
CA ALA A 52 10.89 1.85 -16.34
C ALA A 52 11.10 3.38 -16.47
N GLY A 53 12.10 3.94 -15.77
CA GLY A 53 12.35 5.38 -15.72
C GLY A 53 11.29 6.16 -14.94
N ILE A 54 10.53 5.47 -14.07
CA ILE A 54 9.55 6.09 -13.18
C ILE A 54 10.28 6.86 -12.08
N CYS A 55 11.35 6.27 -11.51
CA CYS A 55 12.23 6.96 -10.59
C CYS A 55 13.68 6.96 -11.08
N ASP A 56 14.51 7.87 -10.54
CA ASP A 56 15.93 8.00 -10.86
C ASP A 56 16.82 7.32 -9.85
N ARG A 57 16.37 7.29 -8.59
CA ARG A 57 17.06 6.69 -7.45
C ARG A 57 16.09 5.95 -6.56
N ALA A 58 16.60 4.95 -5.83
CA ALA A 58 15.82 4.21 -4.86
C ALA A 58 16.60 3.95 -3.57
N ILE A 59 15.86 3.76 -2.47
CA ILE A 59 16.36 3.16 -1.23
C ILE A 59 15.64 1.82 -1.10
N CYS A 60 16.40 0.75 -0.90
CA CYS A 60 15.91 -0.56 -0.51
C CYS A 60 16.17 -0.73 0.99
N ALA A 61 15.14 -0.70 1.82
CA ALA A 61 15.24 -0.89 3.25
C ALA A 61 14.61 -2.21 3.70
N ASP A 62 15.27 -2.94 4.57
CA ASP A 62 14.72 -4.16 5.23
C ASP A 62 15.40 -4.35 6.59
N MET A 63 14.70 -4.91 7.56
CA MET A 63 15.25 -5.21 8.88
C MET A 63 16.17 -6.44 8.89
N ARG A 64 16.21 -7.22 7.81
CA ARG A 64 16.97 -8.46 7.68
C ARG A 64 18.01 -8.37 6.58
N LYS A 65 19.22 -8.85 6.86
CA LYS A 65 20.34 -8.84 5.91
C LYS A 65 20.10 -9.68 4.65
N LYS A 66 19.39 -10.82 4.76
CA LYS A 66 19.16 -11.73 3.64
C LYS A 66 18.30 -11.10 2.54
N PRO A 67 17.13 -10.48 2.83
CA PRO A 67 16.38 -9.71 1.83
C PRO A 67 17.21 -8.63 1.15
N LEU A 68 17.95 -7.81 1.91
CA LEU A 68 18.82 -6.79 1.32
C LEU A 68 19.88 -7.37 0.38
N SER A 69 20.47 -8.53 0.72
CA SER A 69 21.40 -9.21 -0.18
C SER A 69 20.70 -9.67 -1.46
N SER A 70 19.47 -10.18 -1.36
CA SER A 70 18.67 -10.57 -2.53
C SER A 70 18.32 -9.37 -3.40
N ALA A 71 17.93 -8.25 -2.78
CA ALA A 71 17.68 -7.00 -3.50
C ALA A 71 18.93 -6.50 -4.23
N ARG A 72 20.10 -6.54 -3.58
CA ARG A 72 21.37 -6.17 -4.22
C ARG A 72 21.66 -7.05 -5.43
N MET A 73 21.53 -8.37 -5.31
CA MET A 73 21.73 -9.29 -6.44
C MET A 73 20.78 -8.96 -7.61
N THR A 74 19.53 -8.58 -7.32
CA THR A 74 18.56 -8.15 -8.34
C THR A 74 19.06 -6.88 -9.05
N MET A 75 19.53 -5.87 -8.30
CA MET A 75 20.03 -4.62 -8.88
C MET A 75 21.32 -4.81 -9.67
N ASP A 76 22.26 -5.64 -9.17
CA ASP A 76 23.49 -6.01 -9.86
C ASP A 76 23.19 -6.71 -11.17
N GLY A 77 22.22 -7.65 -11.18
CA GLY A 77 21.78 -8.37 -12.36
C GLY A 77 21.23 -7.48 -13.47
N TYR A 78 20.66 -6.33 -13.10
CA TYR A 78 20.17 -5.33 -14.06
C TYR A 78 21.17 -4.19 -14.33
N GLY A 79 22.32 -4.14 -13.66
CA GLY A 79 23.32 -3.09 -13.82
C GLY A 79 22.86 -1.71 -13.35
N ILE A 80 22.07 -1.65 -12.27
CA ILE A 80 21.47 -0.43 -11.72
C ILE A 80 21.76 -0.21 -10.23
N SER A 81 22.72 -0.93 -9.66
CA SER A 81 23.06 -0.84 -8.24
C SER A 81 23.60 0.52 -7.83
N ASP A 82 24.20 1.26 -8.75
CA ASP A 82 24.69 2.63 -8.56
C ASP A 82 23.58 3.65 -8.26
N LYS A 83 22.33 3.31 -8.58
CA LYS A 83 21.13 4.13 -8.34
C LYS A 83 20.42 3.80 -7.03
N VAL A 84 20.93 2.81 -6.25
CA VAL A 84 20.23 2.25 -5.11
C VAL A 84 21.07 2.32 -3.85
N LEU A 85 20.47 2.89 -2.79
CA LEU A 85 21.00 2.80 -1.43
C LEU A 85 20.34 1.61 -0.72
N PHE A 86 21.15 0.73 -0.13
CA PHE A 86 20.66 -0.42 0.65
C PHE A 86 20.84 -0.15 2.14
N VAL A 87 19.75 -0.17 2.90
CA VAL A 87 19.73 0.20 4.32
C VAL A 87 19.16 -0.95 5.15
N LEU A 88 19.95 -1.40 6.13
CA LEU A 88 19.45 -2.33 7.17
C LEU A 88 18.74 -1.49 8.23
N SER A 89 17.41 -1.56 8.28
CA SER A 89 16.59 -0.68 9.13
C SER A 89 15.32 -1.37 9.61
N ASP A 90 14.91 -1.12 10.84
CA ASP A 90 13.55 -1.44 11.31
C ASP A 90 12.58 -0.32 10.87
N GLY A 91 11.86 -0.59 9.79
CA GLY A 91 11.03 0.43 9.17
C GLY A 91 11.89 1.57 8.60
N LEU A 92 11.70 2.79 9.12
CA LEU A 92 12.36 4.01 8.67
C LEU A 92 13.50 4.49 9.59
N ASP A 93 13.80 3.80 10.70
CA ASP A 93 14.67 4.29 11.76
C ASP A 93 16.04 4.77 11.27
N ASP A 94 16.70 3.98 10.40
CA ASP A 94 18.02 4.28 9.86
C ASP A 94 17.99 4.77 8.40
N VAL A 95 16.78 4.97 7.84
CA VAL A 95 16.62 5.39 6.44
C VAL A 95 16.84 6.90 6.31
N PRO A 96 17.77 7.37 5.43
CA PRO A 96 17.90 8.79 5.11
C PRO A 96 16.74 9.21 4.19
N LEU A 97 15.79 10.03 4.71
CA LEU A 97 14.62 10.48 3.95
C LEU A 97 14.85 11.78 3.18
N GLU A 98 16.02 12.40 3.27
CA GLU A 98 16.29 13.65 2.56
C GLU A 98 16.14 13.49 1.04
N GLY A 99 15.24 14.27 0.46
CA GLY A 99 14.92 14.26 -0.96
C GLY A 99 14.10 13.05 -1.43
N VAL A 100 13.71 12.13 -0.54
CA VAL A 100 12.74 11.06 -0.85
C VAL A 100 11.39 11.67 -1.16
N THR A 101 10.79 11.27 -2.27
CA THR A 101 9.49 11.75 -2.73
C THR A 101 8.36 10.79 -2.41
N ASP A 102 8.65 9.49 -2.46
CA ASP A 102 7.68 8.44 -2.20
C ASP A 102 8.24 7.38 -1.25
N ILE A 103 7.46 6.98 -0.26
CA ILE A 103 7.72 5.81 0.55
C ILE A 103 6.69 4.75 0.17
N VAL A 104 7.18 3.57 -0.23
CA VAL A 104 6.33 2.41 -0.49
C VAL A 104 6.51 1.40 0.63
N ILE A 105 5.40 0.93 1.20
CA ILE A 105 5.39 -0.19 2.15
C ILE A 105 4.36 -1.20 1.65
N ALA A 106 4.80 -2.33 1.13
CA ALA A 106 3.94 -3.37 0.60
C ALA A 106 4.19 -4.72 1.27
N GLY A 107 3.12 -5.50 1.48
CA GLY A 107 3.26 -6.86 1.99
C GLY A 107 3.35 -7.00 3.52
N LEU A 108 3.23 -5.90 4.28
CA LEU A 108 3.21 -5.93 5.75
C LEU A 108 1.79 -5.90 6.31
N GLY A 109 1.65 -6.12 7.62
CA GLY A 109 0.38 -5.95 8.32
C GLY A 109 0.06 -4.47 8.57
N GLY A 110 -1.23 -4.10 8.55
CA GLY A 110 -1.65 -2.71 8.74
C GLY A 110 -1.22 -2.09 10.08
N GLU A 111 -1.17 -2.88 11.15
CA GLU A 111 -0.65 -2.41 12.45
C GLU A 111 0.83 -2.06 12.38
N GLN A 112 1.62 -2.92 11.73
CA GLN A 112 3.05 -2.69 11.58
C GLN A 112 3.31 -1.45 10.71
N MET A 113 2.57 -1.29 9.60
CA MET A 113 2.67 -0.11 8.75
C MET A 113 2.31 1.17 9.51
N ALA A 114 1.19 1.16 10.25
CA ALA A 114 0.77 2.29 11.06
C ALA A 114 1.85 2.70 12.06
N ASN A 115 2.43 1.71 12.76
CA ASN A 115 3.51 1.97 13.71
C ASN A 115 4.76 2.55 13.05
N ILE A 116 5.21 1.99 11.91
CA ILE A 116 6.37 2.51 11.15
C ILE A 116 6.16 3.98 10.78
N ILE A 117 4.98 4.32 10.27
CA ILE A 117 4.68 5.66 9.76
C ILE A 117 4.47 6.65 10.90
N THR A 118 3.65 6.31 11.89
CA THR A 118 3.25 7.29 12.93
C THR A 118 4.34 7.58 13.95
N ARG A 119 5.29 6.66 14.18
CA ARG A 119 6.43 6.87 15.08
C ARG A 119 7.50 7.78 14.49
N ASP A 120 7.60 7.88 13.17
CA ASP A 120 8.62 8.69 12.50
C ASP A 120 8.03 10.06 12.13
N MET A 121 8.47 11.11 12.81
CA MET A 121 7.98 12.48 12.57
C MET A 121 8.33 13.01 11.18
N ARG A 122 9.36 12.45 10.51
CA ARG A 122 9.76 12.86 9.15
C ARG A 122 8.70 12.50 8.10
N THR A 123 7.84 11.50 8.38
CA THR A 123 6.70 11.16 7.50
C THR A 123 5.61 12.22 7.46
N ARG A 124 5.66 13.20 8.37
CA ARG A 124 4.72 14.33 8.43
C ARG A 124 5.10 15.49 7.50
N ASP A 125 5.97 15.24 6.55
CA ASP A 125 6.20 16.18 5.45
C ASP A 125 5.02 16.10 4.46
N PRO A 126 4.28 17.20 4.21
CA PRO A 126 3.14 17.20 3.30
C PRO A 126 3.51 16.96 1.83
N SER A 127 4.79 17.07 1.47
CA SER A 127 5.29 16.73 0.13
C SER A 127 5.61 15.24 -0.04
N LEU A 128 5.73 14.49 1.07
CA LEU A 128 6.07 13.07 1.04
C LEU A 128 4.82 12.23 0.75
N HIS A 129 4.89 11.44 -0.30
CA HIS A 129 3.85 10.52 -0.71
C HIS A 129 4.05 9.14 -0.08
N LEU A 130 2.98 8.55 0.47
CA LEU A 130 3.00 7.19 1.01
C LEU A 130 2.14 6.28 0.13
N VAL A 131 2.73 5.21 -0.40
CA VAL A 131 2.03 4.15 -1.12
C VAL A 131 2.03 2.89 -0.25
N LEU A 132 0.86 2.47 0.20
CA LEU A 132 0.71 1.42 1.22
C LEU A 132 -0.14 0.26 0.71
N GLN A 133 0.36 -0.98 0.87
CA GLN A 133 -0.38 -2.19 0.54
C GLN A 133 -0.42 -3.15 1.74
N PRO A 134 -1.42 -3.04 2.61
CA PRO A 134 -1.55 -3.90 3.77
C PRO A 134 -2.03 -5.31 3.41
N MET A 135 -1.41 -6.36 3.99
CA MET A 135 -1.83 -7.75 3.83
C MET A 135 -3.02 -8.11 4.73
N LYS A 136 -3.15 -7.43 5.86
CA LYS A 136 -4.19 -7.65 6.87
C LYS A 136 -4.46 -6.37 7.66
N ARG A 137 -5.65 -6.25 8.25
CA ARG A 137 -6.09 -5.14 9.11
C ARG A 137 -5.97 -3.75 8.47
N PRO A 138 -6.43 -3.58 7.22
CA PRO A 138 -6.38 -2.27 6.54
C PRO A 138 -7.20 -1.20 7.27
N GLU A 139 -8.27 -1.57 7.96
CA GLU A 139 -9.10 -0.68 8.77
C GLU A 139 -8.31 -0.07 9.93
N HIS A 140 -7.43 -0.85 10.57
CA HIS A 140 -6.56 -0.34 11.64
C HIS A 140 -5.56 0.67 11.07
N LEU A 141 -4.91 0.34 9.93
CA LEU A 141 -3.99 1.25 9.26
C LEU A 141 -4.67 2.59 8.94
N ARG A 142 -5.85 2.56 8.31
CA ARG A 142 -6.58 3.78 7.96
C ARG A 142 -6.94 4.59 9.21
N LYS A 143 -7.45 3.92 10.26
CA LYS A 143 -7.82 4.57 11.53
C LYS A 143 -6.66 5.32 12.15
N GLU A 144 -5.50 4.68 12.26
CA GLU A 144 -4.33 5.30 12.88
C GLU A 144 -3.74 6.44 12.02
N LEU A 145 -3.72 6.28 10.68
CA LEU A 145 -3.23 7.35 9.80
C LEU A 145 -4.15 8.58 9.82
N TYR A 146 -5.47 8.42 9.76
CA TYR A 146 -6.39 9.54 9.90
C TYR A 146 -6.22 10.26 11.23
N ARG A 147 -6.08 9.52 12.34
CA ARG A 147 -5.83 10.11 13.67
C ARG A 147 -4.50 10.84 13.75
N ALA A 148 -3.50 10.37 13.02
CA ALA A 148 -2.20 11.03 12.96
C ALA A 148 -2.15 12.25 12.02
N GLY A 149 -3.24 12.56 11.32
CA GLY A 149 -3.35 13.73 10.43
C GLY A 149 -2.99 13.48 8.98
N PHE A 150 -2.94 12.21 8.56
CA PHE A 150 -2.82 11.84 7.14
C PHE A 150 -4.19 11.79 6.46
N ASP A 151 -4.20 12.02 5.16
CA ASP A 151 -5.38 11.95 4.30
C ASP A 151 -5.21 10.89 3.21
N LEU A 152 -6.23 10.05 3.05
CA LEU A 152 -6.30 9.02 2.01
C LEU A 152 -6.82 9.65 0.73
N VAL A 153 -5.94 9.80 -0.25
CA VAL A 153 -6.24 10.48 -1.52
C VAL A 153 -6.82 9.52 -2.54
N GLU A 154 -6.29 8.30 -2.60
CA GLU A 154 -6.68 7.31 -3.60
C GLU A 154 -6.54 5.90 -3.03
N GLU A 155 -7.44 5.00 -3.41
CA GLU A 155 -7.39 3.59 -3.07
C GLU A 155 -8.00 2.74 -4.16
N HIS A 156 -7.40 1.58 -4.43
CA HIS A 156 -7.85 0.61 -5.42
C HIS A 156 -7.85 -0.80 -4.88
N GLY A 157 -8.90 -1.55 -5.19
CA GLY A 157 -8.96 -2.99 -5.02
C GLY A 157 -8.05 -3.70 -6.03
N VAL A 158 -7.34 -4.71 -5.57
CA VAL A 158 -6.41 -5.52 -6.38
C VAL A 158 -6.65 -7.00 -6.09
N LYS A 159 -6.67 -7.83 -7.14
CA LYS A 159 -6.72 -9.28 -7.01
C LYS A 159 -5.38 -9.89 -7.38
N ALA A 160 -4.74 -10.58 -6.44
CA ALA A 160 -3.46 -11.25 -6.65
C ALA A 160 -3.46 -12.64 -6.02
N ALA A 161 -2.96 -13.65 -6.72
CA ALA A 161 -2.93 -15.04 -6.27
C ALA A 161 -4.27 -15.54 -5.68
N GLY A 162 -5.38 -15.14 -6.25
CA GLY A 162 -6.74 -15.52 -5.81
C GLY A 162 -7.30 -14.76 -4.60
N HIS A 163 -6.55 -13.84 -4.02
CA HIS A 163 -6.95 -13.02 -2.88
C HIS A 163 -7.20 -11.57 -3.29
N LEU A 164 -8.04 -10.89 -2.52
CA LEU A 164 -8.34 -9.47 -2.68
C LEU A 164 -7.55 -8.65 -1.67
N TYR A 165 -6.95 -7.57 -2.16
CA TYR A 165 -6.16 -6.59 -1.39
C TYR A 165 -6.59 -5.17 -1.79
N SER A 166 -6.09 -4.15 -1.08
CA SER A 166 -6.15 -2.77 -1.58
C SER A 166 -4.77 -2.12 -1.53
N VAL A 167 -4.56 -1.15 -2.42
CA VAL A 167 -3.38 -0.29 -2.46
C VAL A 167 -3.85 1.14 -2.27
N MET A 168 -3.14 1.88 -1.44
CA MET A 168 -3.56 3.17 -0.88
C MET A 168 -2.51 4.24 -1.14
N SER A 169 -2.95 5.45 -1.46
CA SER A 169 -2.15 6.66 -1.63
C SER A 169 -2.47 7.66 -0.52
N TRP A 170 -1.46 8.07 0.26
CA TRP A 170 -1.63 8.93 1.42
C TRP A 170 -0.67 10.12 1.40
N TYR A 171 -1.14 11.26 1.97
CA TYR A 171 -0.31 12.41 2.27
C TYR A 171 -0.60 12.93 3.68
N TYR A 172 0.41 13.51 4.32
CA TYR A 172 0.20 14.23 5.57
C TYR A 172 -0.49 15.59 5.31
N ARG A 173 -1.54 15.90 6.09
CA ARG A 173 -2.27 17.17 5.99
C ARG A 173 -2.33 17.94 7.33
N GLY A 174 -1.84 17.33 8.41
CA GLY A 174 -1.80 17.96 9.73
C GLY A 174 -3.16 18.09 10.42
N THR A 175 -4.21 17.52 9.84
CA THR A 175 -5.58 17.61 10.39
C THR A 175 -6.03 16.22 10.84
N PRO A 176 -5.89 15.87 12.13
CA PRO A 176 -6.41 14.63 12.67
C PRO A 176 -7.92 14.50 12.47
N ALA A 177 -8.37 13.31 12.08
CA ALA A 177 -9.77 13.01 11.87
C ALA A 177 -10.17 11.69 12.56
N ASP A 178 -11.42 11.60 13.01
CA ASP A 178 -12.02 10.33 13.37
C ASP A 178 -12.65 9.74 12.10
N PRO A 179 -12.11 8.64 11.58
CA PRO A 179 -12.49 8.17 10.25
C PRO A 179 -13.85 7.48 10.19
N SER A 180 -14.47 7.15 11.33
CA SER A 180 -15.77 6.44 11.38
C SER A 180 -15.88 5.34 10.32
N ILE A 181 -16.86 5.44 9.41
CA ILE A 181 -17.07 4.46 8.30
C ILE A 181 -15.88 4.40 7.33
N LYS A 182 -15.15 5.52 7.12
CA LYS A 182 -13.99 5.57 6.20
C LYS A 182 -12.83 4.69 6.65
N ALA A 183 -12.72 4.34 7.93
CA ALA A 183 -11.74 3.35 8.37
C ALA A 183 -11.98 1.99 7.69
N PHE A 184 -13.22 1.64 7.47
CA PHE A 184 -13.61 0.35 6.90
C PHE A 184 -13.69 0.36 5.37
N THR A 185 -14.20 1.44 4.78
CA THR A 185 -14.43 1.55 3.34
C THR A 185 -13.28 2.17 2.57
N GLY A 186 -12.43 2.97 3.23
CA GLY A 186 -11.36 3.71 2.57
C GLY A 186 -11.89 4.74 1.57
N ALA A 187 -11.16 4.88 0.47
CA ALA A 187 -11.48 5.69 -0.70
C ALA A 187 -11.89 4.82 -1.91
N LEU A 188 -12.35 3.59 -1.66
CA LEU A 188 -12.78 2.66 -2.69
C LEU A 188 -14.08 3.11 -3.36
N ASP A 189 -14.16 2.94 -4.68
CA ASP A 189 -15.35 3.25 -5.48
C ASP A 189 -16.14 1.96 -5.79
N PRO A 190 -17.32 1.74 -5.17
CA PRO A 190 -18.08 0.52 -5.36
C PRO A 190 -18.62 0.32 -6.80
N ARG A 191 -18.50 1.31 -7.67
CA ARG A 191 -18.80 1.18 -9.10
C ARG A 191 -17.70 0.47 -9.88
N ARG A 192 -16.50 0.33 -9.31
CA ARG A 192 -15.39 -0.44 -9.86
C ARG A 192 -15.48 -1.88 -9.36
N GLU A 193 -15.41 -2.85 -10.26
CA GLU A 193 -15.62 -4.27 -9.95
C GLU A 193 -14.71 -4.79 -8.82
N LEU A 194 -13.40 -4.49 -8.89
CA LEU A 194 -12.44 -4.96 -7.88
C LEU A 194 -12.60 -4.25 -6.54
N ASP A 195 -12.98 -2.98 -6.53
CA ASP A 195 -13.22 -2.22 -5.30
C ASP A 195 -14.47 -2.75 -4.59
N ALA A 196 -15.56 -2.98 -5.34
CA ALA A 196 -16.78 -3.60 -4.82
C ALA A 196 -16.52 -5.01 -4.27
N ALA A 197 -15.79 -5.84 -5.03
CA ALA A 197 -15.42 -7.19 -4.61
C ALA A 197 -14.59 -7.19 -3.33
N TYR A 198 -13.62 -6.28 -3.23
CA TYR A 198 -12.80 -6.14 -2.03
C TYR A 198 -13.62 -5.68 -0.82
N LEU A 199 -14.50 -4.67 -0.99
CA LEU A 199 -15.38 -4.20 0.10
C LEU A 199 -16.27 -5.32 0.60
N ALA A 200 -16.90 -6.09 -0.30
CA ALA A 200 -17.76 -7.22 0.06
C ALA A 200 -16.99 -8.32 0.83
N ASP A 201 -15.76 -8.66 0.38
CA ASP A 201 -14.89 -9.62 1.08
C ASP A 201 -14.51 -9.09 2.48
N ARG A 202 -14.18 -7.79 2.59
CA ARG A 202 -13.82 -7.18 3.89
C ARG A 202 -14.99 -7.19 4.86
N VAL A 203 -16.17 -6.80 4.42
CA VAL A 203 -17.40 -6.86 5.23
C VAL A 203 -17.62 -8.28 5.75
N THR A 204 -17.56 -9.28 4.87
CA THR A 204 -17.75 -10.69 5.26
C THR A 204 -16.70 -11.16 6.28
N ARG A 205 -15.44 -10.76 6.14
CA ARG A 205 -14.38 -11.10 7.10
C ARG A 205 -14.58 -10.42 8.46
N LEU A 206 -15.02 -9.16 8.46
CA LEU A 206 -15.29 -8.41 9.68
C LEU A 206 -16.50 -9.01 10.44
N GLU A 207 -17.56 -9.39 9.74
CA GLU A 207 -18.72 -10.06 10.33
C GLU A 207 -18.31 -11.39 11.00
N ARG A 208 -17.48 -12.21 10.33
CA ARG A 208 -16.96 -13.46 10.92
C ARG A 208 -16.09 -13.19 12.16
N ALA A 209 -15.23 -12.18 12.10
CA ALA A 209 -14.38 -11.82 13.25
C ALA A 209 -15.22 -11.34 14.43
N ALA A 210 -16.24 -10.50 14.18
CA ALA A 210 -17.16 -10.03 15.21
C ALA A 210 -17.93 -11.18 15.87
N LEU A 211 -18.44 -12.12 15.09
CA LEU A 211 -19.10 -13.31 15.63
C LEU A 211 -18.16 -14.17 16.50
N GLY A 212 -16.90 -14.31 16.09
CA GLY A 212 -15.88 -15.08 16.83
C GLY A 212 -15.44 -14.43 18.14
N MET A 213 -15.53 -13.10 18.26
CA MET A 213 -15.15 -12.37 19.49
C MET A 213 -16.33 -12.07 20.44
N ARG A 214 -17.55 -12.40 20.04
CA ARG A 214 -18.79 -11.97 20.73
C ARG A 214 -18.86 -12.37 22.19
N GLU A 215 -18.34 -13.53 22.56
CA GLU A 215 -18.33 -13.98 23.95
C GLU A 215 -17.30 -13.23 24.83
N GLN A 216 -16.19 -12.82 24.27
CA GLN A 216 -15.09 -12.16 24.98
C GLN A 216 -15.23 -10.64 24.97
N ASN A 217 -15.82 -10.06 23.92
CA ASN A 217 -16.01 -8.62 23.74
C ASN A 217 -17.33 -8.37 22.99
N PRO A 218 -18.50 -8.46 23.67
CA PRO A 218 -19.82 -8.30 23.04
C PRO A 218 -20.01 -6.90 22.44
N ASP A 219 -19.59 -5.83 23.15
CA ASP A 219 -19.77 -4.46 22.68
C ASP A 219 -18.96 -4.19 21.41
N GLY A 220 -17.70 -4.62 21.36
CA GLY A 220 -16.86 -4.49 20.17
C GLY A 220 -17.38 -5.34 18.99
N ALA A 221 -17.98 -6.49 19.26
CA ALA A 221 -18.63 -7.29 18.22
C ALA A 221 -19.85 -6.61 17.64
N GLU A 222 -20.67 -6.00 18.48
CA GLU A 222 -21.88 -5.28 18.05
C GLU A 222 -21.54 -4.03 17.24
N GLU A 223 -20.55 -3.24 17.67
CA GLU A 223 -20.03 -2.08 16.91
C GLU A 223 -19.61 -2.48 15.48
N ILE A 224 -18.85 -3.57 15.33
CA ILE A 224 -18.42 -4.06 14.03
C ILE A 224 -19.63 -4.52 13.19
N LEU A 225 -20.59 -5.24 13.78
CA LEU A 225 -21.76 -5.72 13.06
C LEU A 225 -22.66 -4.57 12.60
N GLU A 226 -22.90 -3.57 13.42
CA GLU A 226 -23.64 -2.37 13.02
C GLU A 226 -22.94 -1.64 11.87
N MET A 227 -21.62 -1.47 11.96
CA MET A 227 -20.82 -0.85 10.90
C MET A 227 -20.90 -1.64 9.59
N THR A 228 -20.80 -2.96 9.63
CA THR A 228 -20.89 -3.80 8.43
C THR A 228 -22.27 -3.77 7.80
N GLN A 229 -23.33 -3.75 8.59
CA GLN A 229 -24.71 -3.58 8.11
C GLN A 229 -24.91 -2.22 7.44
N ARG A 230 -24.34 -1.17 8.02
CA ARG A 230 -24.38 0.17 7.44
C ARG A 230 -23.66 0.21 6.08
N ILE A 231 -22.47 -0.39 5.98
CA ILE A 231 -21.72 -0.48 4.70
C ILE A 231 -22.54 -1.22 3.64
N ARG A 232 -23.18 -2.35 3.99
CA ARG A 232 -24.03 -3.10 3.04
C ARG A 232 -25.20 -2.27 2.53
N ARG A 233 -25.83 -1.48 3.39
CA ARG A 233 -27.01 -0.70 3.03
C ARG A 233 -26.69 0.57 2.24
N GLU A 234 -25.58 1.26 2.57
CA GLU A 234 -25.30 2.60 2.08
C GLU A 234 -24.24 2.62 0.95
N ILE A 235 -23.47 1.54 0.79
CA ILE A 235 -22.27 1.54 -0.08
C ILE A 235 -22.27 0.39 -1.08
N LEU A 236 -22.68 -0.83 -0.66
CA LEU A 236 -22.76 -2.03 -1.52
C LEU A 236 -24.17 -2.24 -2.07
#